data_5b457ab2abfe26d35d30302aa7fcce22
#
_entry.id   5b457ab2abfe26d35d30302aa7fcce22
#
_cell.length_a   1.000
_cell.length_b   1.000
_cell.length_c   1.000
_cell.angle_alpha   90.00
_cell.angle_beta   90.00
_cell.angle_gamma   90.00
#
_symmetry.space_group_name_H-M   'P 1'
#
loop_
_entity.id
_entity.type
_entity.pdbx_description
1 polymer ?
#
loop_
_entity_poly.entity_id
_entity_poly.type
_entity_poly.pdbx_seq_one_letter_code
_entity_poly.pdbx_strand_id
1 'polypeptide(L)'
;MSILAERTNEPTAPRWASIDWRTVETTVRRLQERIYRATERGERRKARSLQQLLVRASSAKLLAIRRVTQENQGKRTAGIDGVVCDTPEARAALFRSGLSLKGYQPLPVRRVYIPKSDGRRRPLGIPTVRDRVMQALVKQALEPEWECRFEANSYGFRPGRCTMDAIEALEIVSSLIRERLIDCEPCAMQR
;
A
#
# COMPACT_ATOMS: atom_id res chain seq x y z
N MET A 1 19.98 -3.68 51.95
CA MET A 1 19.08 -2.89 51.05
C MET A 1 19.39 -3.29 49.62
N SER A 2 18.55 -4.20 49.09
CA SER A 2 18.75 -4.76 47.75
C SER A 2 17.90 -3.94 46.77
N ILE A 3 18.56 -3.27 45.83
CA ILE A 3 17.91 -2.51 44.78
C ILE A 3 17.54 -3.52 43.67
N LEU A 4 16.25 -3.88 43.63
CA LEU A 4 15.66 -4.62 42.52
C LEU A 4 15.70 -3.74 41.28
N ALA A 5 16.62 -4.07 40.37
CA ALA A 5 16.62 -3.51 39.01
C ALA A 5 15.37 -4.02 38.28
N GLU A 6 14.36 -3.20 38.16
CA GLU A 6 13.24 -3.42 37.24
C GLU A 6 13.79 -3.61 35.84
N ARG A 7 13.72 -4.84 35.34
CA ARG A 7 13.90 -5.13 33.93
C ARG A 7 12.68 -4.59 33.20
N THR A 8 12.74 -3.34 32.79
CA THR A 8 11.82 -2.78 31.79
C THR A 8 12.05 -3.53 30.48
N ASN A 9 11.15 -4.42 30.16
CA ASN A 9 11.13 -5.19 28.93
C ASN A 9 10.60 -4.29 27.79
N GLU A 10 11.22 -3.11 27.62
CA GLU A 10 10.97 -2.27 26.44
C GLU A 10 11.56 -2.97 25.23
N PRO A 11 10.78 -3.19 24.17
CA PRO A 11 11.32 -3.74 22.93
C PRO A 11 12.39 -2.78 22.42
N THR A 12 13.66 -3.18 22.56
CA THR A 12 14.81 -2.42 22.06
C THR A 12 14.55 -2.10 20.58
N ALA A 13 14.28 -0.83 20.29
CA ALA A 13 14.00 -0.43 18.92
C ALA A 13 15.19 -0.81 18.04
N PRO A 14 14.98 -1.52 16.93
CA PRO A 14 16.07 -1.92 16.07
C PRO A 14 16.79 -0.65 15.59
N ARG A 15 18.13 -0.68 15.60
CA ARG A 15 18.90 0.36 14.92
C ARG A 15 18.49 0.35 13.46
N TRP A 16 17.87 1.42 12.97
CA TRP A 16 17.26 1.47 11.64
C TRP A 16 18.22 1.04 10.52
N ALA A 17 19.51 1.37 10.68
CA ALA A 17 20.56 1.01 9.72
C ALA A 17 20.92 -0.48 9.71
N SER A 18 20.65 -1.24 10.79
CA SER A 18 20.99 -2.67 10.91
C SER A 18 19.81 -3.60 10.64
N ILE A 19 18.67 -3.07 10.16
CA ILE A 19 17.51 -3.89 9.84
C ILE A 19 17.79 -4.72 8.58
N ASP A 20 17.61 -6.04 8.69
CA ASP A 20 17.60 -6.92 7.53
C ASP A 20 16.27 -6.78 6.75
N TRP A 21 16.28 -5.87 5.80
CA TRP A 21 15.12 -5.58 4.95
C TRP A 21 14.66 -6.77 4.13
N ARG A 22 15.58 -7.65 3.72
CA ARG A 22 15.23 -8.86 2.95
C ARG A 22 14.33 -9.79 3.77
N THR A 23 14.68 -10.00 5.02
CA THR A 23 13.86 -10.79 5.95
C THR A 23 12.53 -10.14 6.24
N VAL A 24 12.51 -8.80 6.44
CA VAL A 24 11.28 -8.02 6.64
C VAL A 24 10.34 -8.17 5.45
N GLU A 25 10.82 -7.94 4.24
CA GLU A 25 10.02 -8.04 3.00
C GLU A 25 9.51 -9.46 2.76
N THR A 26 10.37 -10.47 2.98
CA THR A 26 9.98 -11.88 2.82
C THR A 26 8.89 -12.28 3.80
N THR A 27 8.97 -11.80 5.04
CA THR A 27 7.95 -12.08 6.06
C THR A 27 6.60 -11.47 5.71
N VAL A 28 6.60 -10.21 5.23
CA VAL A 28 5.37 -9.53 4.78
C VAL A 28 4.79 -10.23 3.57
N ARG A 29 5.61 -10.55 2.56
CA ARG A 29 5.18 -11.25 1.35
C ARG A 29 4.53 -12.60 1.67
N ARG A 30 5.13 -13.41 2.55
CA ARG A 30 4.55 -14.69 2.96
C ARG A 30 3.16 -14.55 3.60
N LEU A 31 2.95 -13.51 4.41
CA LEU A 31 1.63 -13.22 4.98
C LEU A 31 0.64 -12.77 3.89
N GLN A 32 1.06 -11.94 2.97
CA GLN A 32 0.26 -11.48 1.83
C GLN A 32 -0.17 -12.65 0.93
N GLU A 33 0.74 -13.57 0.60
CA GLU A 33 0.43 -14.78 -0.15
C GLU A 33 -0.59 -15.68 0.57
N ARG A 34 -0.50 -15.78 1.89
CA ARG A 34 -1.47 -16.53 2.69
C ARG A 34 -2.85 -15.86 2.69
N ILE A 35 -2.91 -14.52 2.73
CA ILE A 35 -4.17 -13.77 2.61
C ILE A 35 -4.78 -14.02 1.23
N TYR A 36 -4.00 -13.89 0.17
CA TYR A 36 -4.42 -14.15 -1.21
C TYR A 36 -5.04 -15.54 -1.37
N ARG A 37 -4.28 -16.60 -0.96
CA ARG A 37 -4.76 -17.99 -1.04
C ARG A 37 -6.01 -18.25 -0.20
N ALA A 38 -6.13 -17.63 0.97
CA ALA A 38 -7.33 -17.75 1.80
C ALA A 38 -8.54 -17.07 1.14
N THR A 39 -8.34 -15.95 0.45
CA THR A 39 -9.37 -15.24 -0.31
C THR A 39 -9.82 -16.08 -1.52
N GLU A 40 -8.88 -16.60 -2.28
CA GLU A 40 -9.11 -17.46 -3.46
C GLU A 40 -9.95 -18.68 -3.10
N ARG A 41 -9.72 -19.27 -1.92
CA ARG A 41 -10.49 -20.41 -1.39
C ARG A 41 -11.82 -20.03 -0.75
N GLY A 42 -12.17 -18.74 -0.69
CA GLY A 42 -13.38 -18.26 -0.02
C GLY A 42 -13.33 -18.33 1.52
N GLU A 43 -12.16 -18.57 2.13
CA GLU A 43 -11.96 -18.71 3.58
C GLU A 43 -11.95 -17.32 4.27
N ARG A 44 -13.07 -16.60 4.22
CA ARG A 44 -13.18 -15.18 4.67
C ARG A 44 -12.70 -14.94 6.10
N ARG A 45 -13.04 -15.85 7.04
CA ARG A 45 -12.61 -15.70 8.46
C ARG A 45 -11.09 -15.79 8.59
N LYS A 46 -10.46 -16.72 7.87
CA LYS A 46 -9.02 -16.91 7.86
C LYS A 46 -8.29 -15.72 7.20
N ALA A 47 -8.80 -15.23 6.06
CA ALA A 47 -8.26 -14.03 5.42
C ALA A 47 -8.25 -12.84 6.39
N ARG A 48 -9.38 -12.55 7.07
CA ARG A 48 -9.46 -11.48 8.09
C ARG A 48 -8.48 -11.69 9.24
N SER A 49 -8.34 -12.91 9.77
CA SER A 49 -7.38 -13.20 10.85
C SER A 49 -5.94 -12.95 10.40
N LEU A 50 -5.59 -13.32 9.16
CA LEU A 50 -4.27 -13.08 8.58
C LEU A 50 -4.02 -11.58 8.33
N GLN A 51 -5.03 -10.83 7.88
CA GLN A 51 -4.94 -9.36 7.75
C GLN A 51 -4.67 -8.70 9.10
N GLN A 52 -5.39 -9.10 10.15
CA GLN A 52 -5.14 -8.60 11.51
C GLN A 52 -3.74 -8.97 12.02
N LEU A 53 -3.27 -10.18 11.72
CA LEU A 53 -1.92 -10.60 12.06
C LEU A 53 -0.87 -9.74 11.33
N LEU A 54 -1.06 -9.47 10.04
CA LEU A 54 -0.16 -8.63 9.25
C LEU A 54 -0.08 -7.21 9.82
N VAL A 55 -1.21 -6.57 10.11
CA VAL A 55 -1.24 -5.22 10.68
C VAL A 55 -0.52 -5.14 12.05
N ARG A 56 -0.54 -6.21 12.83
CA ARG A 56 0.16 -6.27 14.12
C ARG A 56 1.65 -6.60 13.99
N ALA A 57 2.06 -7.21 12.88
CA ALA A 57 3.43 -7.67 12.67
C ALA A 57 4.43 -6.50 12.62
N SER A 58 5.53 -6.62 13.36
CA SER A 58 6.61 -5.63 13.38
C SER A 58 7.22 -5.42 11.98
N SER A 59 7.39 -6.49 11.20
CA SER A 59 7.88 -6.43 9.83
C SER A 59 7.00 -5.57 8.92
N ALA A 60 5.67 -5.69 9.00
CA ALA A 60 4.76 -4.87 8.21
C ALA A 60 4.81 -3.39 8.62
N LYS A 61 4.93 -3.10 9.93
CA LYS A 61 5.10 -1.73 10.44
C LYS A 61 6.40 -1.09 9.96
N LEU A 62 7.52 -1.83 10.03
CA LEU A 62 8.82 -1.37 9.53
C LEU A 62 8.77 -1.09 8.03
N LEU A 63 8.17 -1.97 7.25
CA LEU A 63 8.04 -1.78 5.80
C LEU A 63 7.14 -0.59 5.45
N ALA A 64 6.04 -0.37 6.20
CA ALA A 64 5.17 0.79 6.02
C ALA A 64 5.91 2.11 6.32
N ILE A 65 6.70 2.17 7.39
CA ILE A 65 7.53 3.34 7.71
C ILE A 65 8.54 3.58 6.58
N ARG A 66 9.27 2.55 6.14
CA ARG A 66 10.26 2.68 5.05
C ARG A 66 9.63 3.23 3.78
N ARG A 67 8.50 2.66 3.34
CA ARG A 67 7.78 3.13 2.15
C ARG A 67 7.42 4.60 2.23
N VAL A 68 6.87 5.06 3.34
CA VAL A 68 6.42 6.45 3.50
C VAL A 68 7.57 7.43 3.65
N THR A 69 8.62 7.05 4.41
CA THR A 69 9.69 7.98 4.81
C THR A 69 10.94 7.92 3.93
N GLN A 70 11.10 6.90 3.09
CA GLN A 70 12.28 6.72 2.25
C GLN A 70 11.97 6.57 0.75
N GLU A 71 10.90 5.83 0.39
CA GLU A 71 10.61 5.46 -1.00
C GLU A 71 9.65 6.44 -1.67
N ASN A 72 8.64 6.95 -0.95
CA ASN A 72 7.66 7.86 -1.52
C ASN A 72 8.26 9.22 -1.90
N GLN A 73 7.81 9.79 -3.02
CA GLN A 73 8.20 11.14 -3.45
C GLN A 73 7.84 12.21 -2.40
N GLY A 74 6.71 12.06 -1.71
CA GLY A 74 6.26 12.97 -0.65
C GLY A 74 6.94 12.78 0.72
N LYS A 75 8.04 12.04 0.82
CA LYS A 75 8.73 11.71 2.08
C LYS A 75 9.17 12.91 2.93
N ARG A 76 9.47 14.04 2.29
CA ARG A 76 9.87 15.30 2.94
C ARG A 76 8.71 16.27 3.18
N THR A 77 7.49 15.89 2.81
CA THR A 77 6.32 16.77 2.95
C THR A 77 5.65 16.52 4.29
N ALA A 78 5.69 17.50 5.19
CA ALA A 78 5.03 17.44 6.49
C ALA A 78 3.50 17.56 6.36
N GLY A 79 2.77 16.94 7.27
CA GLY A 79 1.34 17.16 7.48
C GLY A 79 1.03 18.47 8.20
N ILE A 80 -0.12 18.51 8.90
CA ILE A 80 -0.50 19.66 9.73
C ILE A 80 0.36 19.81 10.98
N ASP A 81 0.94 18.71 11.45
CA ASP A 81 1.83 18.61 12.61
C ASP A 81 3.26 19.13 12.36
N GLY A 82 3.59 19.46 11.12
CA GLY A 82 4.93 19.91 10.73
C GLY A 82 6.03 18.83 10.81
N VAL A 83 5.67 17.57 11.16
CA VAL A 83 6.64 16.49 11.41
C VAL A 83 7.12 15.87 10.11
N VAL A 84 8.44 15.68 9.98
CA VAL A 84 9.10 14.91 8.92
C VAL A 84 10.02 13.87 9.57
N CYS A 85 10.04 12.64 9.04
CA CYS A 85 10.87 11.54 9.54
C CYS A 85 11.99 11.23 8.54
N ASP A 86 13.00 12.10 8.46
CA ASP A 86 14.11 12.00 7.51
C ASP A 86 15.36 11.32 8.09
N THR A 87 15.45 11.19 9.44
CA THR A 87 16.57 10.51 10.11
C THR A 87 16.23 9.09 10.55
N PRO A 88 17.23 8.20 10.71
CA PRO A 88 17.06 6.86 11.26
C PRO A 88 16.42 6.85 12.66
N GLU A 89 16.79 7.82 13.51
CA GLU A 89 16.30 7.96 14.87
C GLU A 89 14.81 8.34 14.89
N ALA A 90 14.39 9.27 14.01
CA ALA A 90 12.99 9.68 13.86
C ALA A 90 12.11 8.49 13.40
N ARG A 91 12.61 7.66 12.47
CA ARG A 91 11.92 6.44 12.03
C ARG A 91 11.80 5.41 13.14
N ALA A 92 12.88 5.19 13.90
CA ALA A 92 12.87 4.31 15.05
C ALA A 92 11.92 4.81 16.15
N ALA A 93 11.86 6.13 16.39
CA ALA A 93 10.92 6.75 17.31
C ALA A 93 9.47 6.56 16.86
N LEU A 94 9.18 6.72 15.56
CA LEU A 94 7.87 6.46 15.00
C LEU A 94 7.45 4.98 15.15
N PHE A 95 8.38 4.04 15.00
CA PHE A 95 8.12 2.62 15.26
C PHE A 95 7.79 2.38 16.75
N ARG A 96 8.59 2.95 17.67
CA ARG A 96 8.37 2.84 19.13
C ARG A 96 7.07 3.48 19.59
N SER A 97 6.59 4.54 18.96
CA SER A 97 5.34 5.23 19.33
C SER A 97 4.08 4.36 19.24
N GLY A 98 4.23 3.11 18.78
CA GLY A 98 3.15 2.14 18.67
C GLY A 98 2.19 2.45 17.51
N LEU A 99 2.34 1.71 16.42
CA LEU A 99 1.41 1.75 15.29
C LEU A 99 0.30 0.73 15.53
N SER A 100 -0.86 1.20 16.04
CA SER A 100 -2.03 0.37 16.30
C SER A 100 -3.27 1.00 15.68
N LEU A 101 -4.10 0.18 15.01
CA LEU A 101 -5.38 0.64 14.49
C LEU A 101 -6.46 0.75 15.57
N LYS A 102 -6.27 0.05 16.71
CA LYS A 102 -7.24 0.09 17.82
C LYS A 102 -7.27 1.48 18.44
N GLY A 103 -8.42 2.13 18.40
CA GLY A 103 -8.60 3.48 18.94
C GLY A 103 -7.84 4.58 18.20
N TYR A 104 -7.31 4.28 17.00
CA TYR A 104 -6.61 5.27 16.21
C TYR A 104 -7.54 6.36 15.69
N GLN A 105 -7.16 7.62 15.92
CA GLN A 105 -7.85 8.79 15.39
C GLN A 105 -6.88 9.58 14.49
N PRO A 106 -7.19 9.72 13.19
CA PRO A 106 -6.35 10.50 12.28
C PRO A 106 -6.45 12.00 12.60
N LEU A 107 -5.35 12.71 12.36
CA LEU A 107 -5.36 14.17 12.45
C LEU A 107 -5.96 14.79 11.17
N PRO A 108 -6.44 16.05 11.26
CA PRO A 108 -6.86 16.78 10.07
C PRO A 108 -5.75 16.87 9.02
N VAL A 109 -6.12 16.87 7.74
CA VAL A 109 -5.16 17.01 6.65
C VAL A 109 -4.75 18.47 6.45
N ARG A 110 -3.49 18.73 6.16
CA ARG A 110 -3.03 20.04 5.71
C ARG A 110 -3.48 20.27 4.27
N ARG A 111 -4.33 21.27 4.03
CA ARG A 111 -4.82 21.59 2.69
C ARG A 111 -3.85 22.52 1.96
N VAL A 112 -3.44 22.11 0.76
CA VAL A 112 -2.60 22.87 -0.16
C VAL A 112 -3.32 22.96 -1.50
N TYR A 113 -3.18 24.10 -2.20
CA TYR A 113 -3.80 24.29 -3.51
C TYR A 113 -2.73 24.22 -4.60
N ILE A 114 -2.86 23.28 -5.52
CA ILE A 114 -1.96 23.11 -6.66
C ILE A 114 -2.57 23.77 -7.89
N PRO A 115 -1.84 24.63 -8.62
CA PRO A 115 -2.32 25.20 -9.88
C PRO A 115 -2.48 24.11 -10.95
N LYS A 116 -3.54 24.21 -11.75
CA LYS A 116 -3.76 23.40 -12.93
C LYS A 116 -3.38 24.20 -14.18
N SER A 117 -3.19 23.52 -15.32
CA SER A 117 -2.92 24.14 -16.62
C SER A 117 -4.03 25.07 -17.11
N ASP A 118 -5.27 24.86 -16.64
CA ASP A 118 -6.47 25.66 -16.96
C ASP A 118 -6.64 26.90 -16.05
N GLY A 119 -5.65 27.24 -15.23
CA GLY A 119 -5.70 28.36 -14.27
C GLY A 119 -6.50 28.10 -12.98
N ARG A 120 -7.24 27.01 -12.90
CA ARG A 120 -7.94 26.60 -11.67
C ARG A 120 -6.97 26.04 -10.64
N ARG A 121 -7.38 26.02 -9.36
CA ARG A 121 -6.60 25.41 -8.29
C ARG A 121 -7.25 24.10 -7.83
N ARG A 122 -6.42 23.05 -7.70
CA ARG A 122 -6.85 21.76 -7.16
C ARG A 122 -6.49 21.68 -5.68
N PRO A 123 -7.46 21.46 -4.76
CA PRO A 123 -7.16 21.23 -3.37
C PRO A 123 -6.49 19.85 -3.20
N LEU A 124 -5.41 19.80 -2.43
CA LEU A 124 -4.72 18.57 -2.03
C LEU A 124 -4.68 18.52 -0.50
N GLY A 125 -5.17 17.42 0.08
CA GLY A 125 -5.05 17.15 1.52
C GLY A 125 -3.80 16.33 1.80
N ILE A 126 -2.91 16.85 2.64
CA ILE A 126 -1.66 16.17 3.03
C ILE A 126 -1.83 15.65 4.45
N PRO A 127 -1.94 14.33 4.65
CA PRO A 127 -1.99 13.73 5.99
C PRO A 127 -0.64 13.81 6.69
N THR A 128 -0.63 13.60 8.01
CA THR A 128 0.62 13.49 8.78
C THR A 128 1.46 12.29 8.34
N VAL A 129 2.73 12.27 8.69
CA VAL A 129 3.60 11.10 8.39
C VAL A 129 3.03 9.85 9.05
N ARG A 130 2.55 9.97 10.30
CA ARG A 130 1.93 8.87 11.04
C ARG A 130 0.69 8.34 10.33
N ASP A 131 -0.22 9.22 9.89
CA ASP A 131 -1.43 8.82 9.15
C ASP A 131 -1.08 8.09 7.85
N ARG A 132 -0.09 8.59 7.11
CA ARG A 132 0.40 7.93 5.88
C ARG A 132 0.95 6.54 6.14
N VAL A 133 1.70 6.35 7.25
CA VAL A 133 2.20 5.03 7.66
C VAL A 133 1.05 4.09 8.03
N MET A 134 0.04 4.59 8.74
CA MET A 134 -1.15 3.80 9.06
C MET A 134 -1.92 3.41 7.80
N GLN A 135 -2.09 4.31 6.85
CA GLN A 135 -2.69 4.02 5.53
C GLN A 135 -1.88 2.97 4.76
N ALA A 136 -0.55 3.10 4.73
CA ALA A 136 0.33 2.13 4.07
C ALA A 136 0.24 0.75 4.72
N LEU A 137 0.11 0.68 6.05
CA LEU A 137 -0.06 -0.56 6.79
C LEU A 137 -1.40 -1.24 6.47
N VAL A 138 -2.49 -0.49 6.43
CA VAL A 138 -3.81 -0.98 6.03
C VAL A 138 -3.80 -1.45 4.57
N LYS A 139 -3.19 -0.65 3.68
CA LYS A 139 -3.02 -1.03 2.26
C LYS A 139 -2.34 -2.38 2.12
N GLN A 140 -1.22 -2.63 2.81
CA GLN A 140 -0.50 -3.91 2.77
C GLN A 140 -1.38 -5.10 3.14
N ALA A 141 -2.33 -4.91 4.06
CA ALA A 141 -3.22 -5.98 4.51
C ALA A 141 -4.41 -6.22 3.58
N LEU A 142 -4.93 -5.16 2.94
CA LEU A 142 -6.10 -5.25 2.06
C LEU A 142 -5.72 -5.64 0.63
N GLU A 143 -4.58 -5.16 0.13
CA GLU A 143 -4.12 -5.33 -1.24
C GLU A 143 -4.21 -6.79 -1.75
N PRO A 144 -3.76 -7.83 -1.01
CA PRO A 144 -3.83 -9.22 -1.49
C PRO A 144 -5.27 -9.74 -1.64
N GLU A 145 -6.19 -9.32 -0.80
CA GLU A 145 -7.60 -9.69 -0.90
C GLU A 145 -8.24 -9.07 -2.15
N TRP A 146 -8.00 -7.77 -2.37
CA TRP A 146 -8.56 -7.06 -3.52
C TRP A 146 -7.91 -7.49 -4.83
N GLU A 147 -6.61 -7.75 -4.83
CA GLU A 147 -5.90 -8.26 -6.00
C GLU A 147 -6.46 -9.61 -6.49
N CYS A 148 -6.87 -10.46 -5.56
CA CYS A 148 -7.56 -11.72 -5.88
C CYS A 148 -8.95 -11.50 -6.49
N ARG A 149 -9.62 -10.38 -6.20
CA ARG A 149 -11.01 -10.11 -6.63
C ARG A 149 -11.08 -9.25 -7.90
N PHE A 150 -10.03 -8.53 -8.22
CA PHE A 150 -10.02 -7.66 -9.40
C PHE A 150 -10.10 -8.48 -10.69
N GLU A 151 -10.86 -7.99 -11.63
CA GLU A 151 -10.93 -8.55 -12.98
C GLU A 151 -9.58 -8.44 -13.71
N ALA A 152 -9.34 -9.37 -14.63
CA ALA A 152 -8.11 -9.43 -15.41
C ALA A 152 -7.81 -8.12 -16.15
N ASN A 153 -8.84 -7.43 -16.62
CA ASN A 153 -8.76 -6.19 -17.40
C ASN A 153 -8.73 -4.92 -16.53
N SER A 154 -8.58 -5.03 -15.22
CA SER A 154 -8.39 -3.89 -14.32
C SER A 154 -6.91 -3.56 -14.20
N TYR A 155 -6.47 -2.38 -14.65
CA TYR A 155 -5.06 -1.99 -14.68
C TYR A 155 -4.71 -0.87 -13.71
N GLY A 156 -5.64 0.04 -13.41
CA GLY A 156 -5.39 1.24 -12.63
C GLY A 156 -4.96 0.97 -11.19
N PHE A 157 -3.83 1.56 -10.76
CA PHE A 157 -3.31 1.54 -9.39
C PHE A 157 -3.01 0.13 -8.81
N ARG A 158 -2.89 -0.89 -9.66
CA ARG A 158 -2.56 -2.25 -9.25
C ARG A 158 -1.05 -2.51 -9.27
N PRO A 159 -0.52 -3.32 -8.34
CA PRO A 159 0.88 -3.72 -8.35
C PRO A 159 1.26 -4.47 -9.62
N GLY A 160 2.39 -4.11 -10.23
CA GLY A 160 2.89 -4.78 -11.43
C GLY A 160 2.07 -4.55 -12.69
N ARG A 161 1.11 -3.60 -12.68
CA ARG A 161 0.33 -3.19 -13.85
C ARG A 161 0.67 -1.75 -14.23
N CYS A 162 0.74 -1.48 -15.51
CA CYS A 162 1.00 -0.14 -16.04
C CYS A 162 0.02 0.25 -17.15
N THR A 163 0.09 1.50 -17.60
CA THR A 163 -0.77 1.99 -18.67
C THR A 163 -0.51 1.28 -19.99
N MET A 164 0.73 0.83 -20.22
CA MET A 164 1.11 0.11 -21.45
C MET A 164 0.41 -1.25 -21.55
N ASP A 165 0.27 -1.96 -20.41
CA ASP A 165 -0.47 -3.24 -20.40
C ASP A 165 -1.94 -3.06 -20.82
N ALA A 166 -2.55 -1.93 -20.46
CA ALA A 166 -3.92 -1.60 -20.87
C ALA A 166 -4.00 -1.29 -22.36
N ILE A 167 -3.03 -0.57 -22.92
CA ILE A 167 -2.96 -0.25 -24.35
C ILE A 167 -2.76 -1.53 -25.16
N GLU A 168 -1.81 -2.37 -24.78
CA GLU A 168 -1.54 -3.66 -25.44
C GLU A 168 -2.80 -4.55 -25.46
N ALA A 169 -3.51 -4.64 -24.35
CA ALA A 169 -4.77 -5.40 -24.30
C ALA A 169 -5.84 -4.83 -25.25
N LEU A 170 -5.94 -3.50 -25.40
CA LEU A 170 -6.86 -2.86 -26.34
C LEU A 170 -6.45 -3.10 -27.79
N GLU A 171 -5.16 -3.08 -28.10
CA GLU A 171 -4.63 -3.36 -29.45
C GLU A 171 -4.95 -4.81 -29.88
N ILE A 172 -4.73 -5.78 -28.98
CA ILE A 172 -5.06 -7.18 -29.22
C ILE A 172 -6.57 -7.34 -29.50
N VAL A 173 -7.43 -6.76 -28.68
CA VAL A 173 -8.89 -6.82 -28.88
C VAL A 173 -9.29 -6.16 -30.20
N SER A 174 -8.69 -5.01 -30.53
CA SER A 174 -8.97 -4.28 -31.78
C SER A 174 -8.56 -5.08 -33.02
N SER A 175 -7.41 -5.78 -32.99
CA SER A 175 -6.98 -6.64 -34.11
C SER A 175 -7.90 -7.84 -34.30
N LEU A 176 -8.29 -8.50 -33.20
CA LEU A 176 -9.23 -9.63 -33.26
C LEU A 176 -10.62 -9.24 -33.81
N ILE A 177 -11.09 -8.04 -33.47
CA ILE A 177 -12.35 -7.51 -34.01
C ILE A 177 -12.20 -7.22 -35.50
N ARG A 178 -11.09 -6.65 -35.95
CA ARG A 178 -10.84 -6.40 -37.39
C ARG A 178 -10.78 -7.68 -38.20
N GLU A 179 -10.08 -8.70 -37.71
CA GLU A 179 -10.00 -10.00 -38.37
C GLU A 179 -11.40 -10.63 -38.51
N ARG A 180 -12.22 -10.62 -37.45
CA ARG A 180 -13.60 -11.16 -37.51
C ARG A 180 -14.53 -10.35 -38.41
N LEU A 181 -14.33 -9.04 -38.58
CA LEU A 181 -15.13 -8.20 -39.48
C LEU A 181 -14.73 -8.41 -40.93
N ILE A 182 -13.48 -8.78 -41.24
CA ILE A 182 -13.00 -9.10 -42.57
C ILE A 182 -13.54 -10.47 -43.03
N ASP A 183 -13.68 -11.42 -42.12
CA ASP A 183 -14.24 -12.74 -42.38
C ASP A 183 -15.78 -12.79 -42.49
N CYS A 184 -16.49 -11.71 -42.15
CA CYS A 184 -17.88 -11.55 -42.50
C CYS A 184 -17.99 -11.22 -43.99
N GLU A 185 -18.13 -12.22 -44.85
CA GLU A 185 -18.60 -12.04 -46.24
C GLU A 185 -19.85 -11.15 -46.24
N PRO A 186 -19.93 -10.17 -47.15
CA PRO A 186 -21.14 -9.36 -47.24
C PRO A 186 -22.30 -10.29 -47.53
N CYS A 187 -23.27 -10.38 -46.61
CA CYS A 187 -24.52 -11.05 -46.80
C CYS A 187 -25.08 -10.57 -48.12
N ALA A 188 -25.02 -11.42 -49.15
CA ALA A 188 -25.53 -11.14 -50.47
C ALA A 188 -27.00 -10.77 -50.32
N MET A 189 -27.34 -9.50 -50.49
CA MET A 189 -28.69 -9.04 -50.76
C MET A 189 -29.11 -9.69 -52.10
N GLN A 190 -29.75 -10.85 -52.01
CA GLN A 190 -30.53 -11.36 -53.11
C GLN A 190 -31.78 -10.47 -53.25
N ARG A 191 -31.88 -9.86 -54.39
CA ARG A 191 -33.04 -9.13 -54.89
C ARG A 191 -34.26 -10.03 -55.06
#